data_bc6782a0d98c2f287484da81efa38038
#
_entry.id   bc6782a0d98c2f287484da81efa38038
#
_cell.length_a   1.000
_cell.length_b   1.000
_cell.length_c   1.000
_cell.angle_alpha   90.00
_cell.angle_beta   90.00
_cell.angle_gamma   90.00
#
_symmetry.space_group_name_H-M   'P 1'
#
loop_
_entity.id
_entity.type
_entity.pdbx_description
1 polymer ?
#
loop_
_entity_poly.entity_id
_entity_poly.type
_entity_poly.pdbx_seq_one_letter_code
_entity_poly.pdbx_strand_id
1 'polypeptide(L)'
;MMTEEYKEEYKKARKAAMKQYRTCASRGWSLYPPVLDEVSAYVKTAGEEVLGEMEIPLSLVTGTRTAGRQNAFSKDFLPILPENSEFARKWIALYEAQMEEGIRDPILVYEFMHQFYVQEGNKRVSVMKYLDASHIMAKVIRILPEKTDEPSVKLYYEFIEFYRSTKLYDIVCKQVGNYAKLLKLMGKERNEACSDEERKKLQSLFYHFSSIYNAVAGNEEAVLPAGDAFLIYLNIFSYEEAASKPASRNS
;
A
#
# COMPACT_ATOMS: atom_id res chain seq x y z
N MET A 1 -16.66 -28.10 -6.48
CA MET A 1 -17.95 -27.40 -6.80
C MET A 1 -17.97 -26.15 -5.95
N MET A 2 -17.96 -24.94 -6.56
CA MET A 2 -17.99 -23.67 -5.80
C MET A 2 -19.15 -23.69 -4.83
N THR A 3 -18.89 -23.49 -3.54
CA THR A 3 -19.93 -23.45 -2.52
C THR A 3 -20.80 -22.23 -2.69
N GLU A 4 -22.08 -22.34 -2.38
CA GLU A 4 -23.03 -21.20 -2.45
C GLU A 4 -22.57 -20.05 -1.56
N GLU A 5 -21.89 -20.37 -0.46
CA GLU A 5 -21.28 -19.41 0.46
C GLU A 5 -20.29 -18.47 -0.23
N TYR A 6 -19.39 -18.97 -1.06
CA TYR A 6 -18.39 -18.13 -1.75
C TYR A 6 -19.01 -17.25 -2.84
N LYS A 7 -20.13 -17.66 -3.42
CA LYS A 7 -20.90 -16.81 -4.33
C LYS A 7 -21.54 -15.64 -3.59
N GLU A 8 -22.04 -15.87 -2.37
CA GLU A 8 -22.56 -14.79 -1.53
C GLU A 8 -21.47 -13.77 -1.16
N GLU A 9 -20.23 -14.21 -0.92
CA GLU A 9 -19.12 -13.30 -0.65
C GLU A 9 -18.83 -12.39 -1.87
N TYR A 10 -18.89 -12.93 -3.09
CA TYR A 10 -18.76 -12.08 -4.29
C TYR A 10 -19.89 -11.03 -4.37
N LYS A 11 -21.12 -11.40 -4.06
CA LYS A 11 -22.27 -10.47 -4.03
C LYS A 11 -22.05 -9.36 -3.00
N LYS A 12 -21.56 -9.69 -1.81
CA LYS A 12 -21.21 -8.71 -0.77
C LYS A 12 -20.10 -7.76 -1.24
N ALA A 13 -19.02 -8.29 -1.79
CA ALA A 13 -17.90 -7.51 -2.33
C ALA A 13 -18.39 -6.55 -3.43
N ARG A 14 -19.19 -7.05 -4.38
CA ARG A 14 -19.80 -6.26 -5.45
C ARG A 14 -20.74 -5.18 -4.92
N LYS A 15 -21.56 -5.48 -3.92
CA LYS A 15 -22.44 -4.51 -3.28
C LYS A 15 -21.64 -3.36 -2.64
N ALA A 16 -20.54 -3.68 -1.96
CA ALA A 16 -19.62 -2.69 -1.39
C ALA A 16 -18.98 -1.84 -2.50
N ALA A 17 -18.49 -2.47 -3.58
CA ALA A 17 -17.95 -1.79 -4.76
C ALA A 17 -18.96 -0.82 -5.38
N MET A 18 -20.20 -1.23 -5.56
CA MET A 18 -21.26 -0.39 -6.16
C MET A 18 -21.66 0.77 -5.24
N LYS A 19 -21.61 0.59 -3.92
CA LYS A 19 -21.79 1.69 -2.96
C LYS A 19 -20.67 2.73 -3.12
N GLN A 20 -19.42 2.29 -3.16
CA GLN A 20 -18.26 3.16 -3.37
C GLN A 20 -18.34 3.88 -4.72
N TYR A 21 -18.65 3.15 -5.79
CA TYR A 21 -18.81 3.69 -7.14
C TYR A 21 -19.81 4.86 -7.15
N ARG A 22 -20.99 4.68 -6.54
CA ARG A 22 -22.02 5.75 -6.44
C ARG A 22 -21.54 6.94 -5.63
N THR A 23 -20.83 6.71 -4.53
CA THR A 23 -20.25 7.77 -3.71
C THR A 23 -19.20 8.56 -4.50
N CYS A 24 -18.30 7.88 -5.23
CA CYS A 24 -17.34 8.56 -6.09
C CYS A 24 -18.03 9.36 -7.21
N ALA A 25 -19.04 8.79 -7.86
CA ALA A 25 -19.81 9.46 -8.90
C ALA A 25 -20.49 10.75 -8.39
N SER A 26 -21.12 10.70 -7.21
CA SER A 26 -21.80 11.85 -6.62
C SER A 26 -20.86 12.98 -6.20
N ARG A 27 -19.57 12.66 -5.95
CA ARG A 27 -18.53 13.60 -5.54
C ARG A 27 -17.63 14.06 -6.70
N GLY A 28 -17.85 13.54 -7.90
CA GLY A 28 -16.98 13.82 -9.06
C GLY A 28 -15.58 13.21 -8.95
N TRP A 29 -15.41 12.19 -8.11
CA TRP A 29 -14.14 11.48 -7.94
C TRP A 29 -13.96 10.40 -8.99
N SER A 30 -12.70 9.95 -9.19
CA SER A 30 -12.41 8.81 -10.05
C SER A 30 -13.20 7.57 -9.60
N LEU A 31 -13.84 6.90 -10.57
CA LEU A 31 -14.66 5.71 -10.34
C LEU A 31 -13.84 4.42 -10.32
N TYR A 32 -12.68 4.45 -10.96
CA TYR A 32 -11.81 3.30 -11.20
C TYR A 32 -10.42 3.52 -10.61
N PRO A 33 -9.62 2.45 -10.45
CA PRO A 33 -8.23 2.59 -10.07
C PRO A 33 -7.47 3.43 -11.11
N PRO A 34 -6.55 4.32 -10.73
CA PRO A 34 -5.74 5.07 -11.67
C PRO A 34 -4.86 4.15 -12.53
N VAL A 35 -4.50 4.61 -13.72
CA VAL A 35 -3.65 3.89 -14.67
C VAL A 35 -2.25 4.50 -14.67
N LEU A 36 -1.22 3.68 -14.46
CA LEU A 36 0.16 4.16 -14.39
C LEU A 36 0.59 4.86 -15.67
N ASP A 37 0.23 4.32 -16.85
CA ASP A 37 0.59 4.93 -18.13
C ASP A 37 0.02 6.36 -18.28
N GLU A 38 -1.12 6.65 -17.66
CA GLU A 38 -1.73 8.00 -17.63
C GLU A 38 -1.05 8.88 -16.58
N VAL A 39 -0.80 8.33 -15.37
CA VAL A 39 -0.17 9.06 -14.26
C VAL A 39 1.27 9.45 -14.59
N SER A 40 2.01 8.57 -15.25
CA SER A 40 3.42 8.79 -15.62
C SER A 40 3.62 9.46 -16.97
N ALA A 41 2.55 9.70 -17.75
CA ALA A 41 2.63 10.21 -19.13
C ALA A 41 3.45 11.50 -19.30
N TYR A 42 3.48 12.35 -18.29
CA TYR A 42 4.16 13.63 -18.31
C TYR A 42 5.43 13.67 -17.44
N VAL A 43 5.81 12.52 -16.86
CA VAL A 43 7.00 12.43 -16.00
C VAL A 43 8.11 11.76 -16.80
N LYS A 44 9.22 12.46 -16.99
CA LYS A 44 10.42 11.85 -17.56
C LYS A 44 11.02 10.84 -16.58
N THR A 45 11.37 9.68 -17.10
CA THR A 45 11.91 8.58 -16.28
C THR A 45 13.42 8.42 -16.52
N ALA A 46 14.16 8.15 -15.45
CA ALA A 46 15.59 7.87 -15.47
C ALA A 46 15.92 6.39 -15.68
N GLY A 47 14.90 5.50 -15.62
CA GLY A 47 15.04 4.06 -15.81
C GLY A 47 14.17 3.24 -14.87
N GLU A 48 14.42 1.92 -14.88
CA GLU A 48 13.72 0.95 -14.02
C GLU A 48 14.73 0.19 -13.15
N GLU A 49 14.31 -0.17 -11.94
CA GLU A 49 15.07 -0.97 -10.97
C GLU A 49 14.24 -2.19 -10.57
N VAL A 50 14.75 -3.40 -10.79
CA VAL A 50 14.08 -4.63 -10.32
C VAL A 50 14.40 -4.83 -8.85
N LEU A 51 13.39 -4.74 -7.98
CA LEU A 51 13.56 -4.89 -6.54
C LEU A 51 13.42 -6.36 -6.08
N GLY A 52 12.86 -7.23 -6.92
CA GLY A 52 12.65 -8.65 -6.62
C GLY A 52 11.30 -8.93 -5.95
N GLU A 53 11.22 -10.07 -5.26
CA GLU A 53 10.02 -10.51 -4.54
C GLU A 53 10.04 -9.97 -3.11
N MET A 54 8.90 -9.38 -2.69
CA MET A 54 8.72 -8.85 -1.34
C MET A 54 7.23 -8.74 -0.99
N GLU A 55 6.94 -8.64 0.29
CA GLU A 55 5.63 -8.22 0.77
C GLU A 55 5.49 -6.70 0.62
N ILE A 56 4.37 -6.27 0.05
CA ILE A 56 4.03 -4.86 -0.11
C ILE A 56 2.73 -4.52 0.59
N PRO A 57 2.59 -3.30 1.18
CA PRO A 57 1.35 -2.87 1.81
C PRO A 57 0.22 -2.72 0.78
N LEU A 58 -0.92 -3.36 1.01
CA LEU A 58 -2.09 -3.23 0.13
C LEU A 58 -2.69 -1.82 0.14
N SER A 59 -2.45 -1.03 1.17
CA SER A 59 -2.83 0.38 1.22
C SER A 59 -2.12 1.24 0.18
N LEU A 60 -0.90 0.84 -0.26
CA LEU A 60 -0.13 1.51 -1.30
C LEU A 60 -0.39 0.96 -2.71
N VAL A 61 -1.18 -0.11 -2.85
CA VAL A 61 -1.63 -0.62 -4.15
C VAL A 61 -2.83 0.21 -4.60
N THR A 62 -2.56 1.18 -5.47
CA THR A 62 -3.54 2.22 -5.86
C THR A 62 -4.11 2.04 -7.25
N GLY A 63 -3.35 1.48 -8.19
CA GLY A 63 -3.74 1.49 -9.58
C GLY A 63 -3.37 0.23 -10.38
N THR A 64 -3.70 0.27 -11.66
CA THR A 64 -3.32 -0.73 -12.66
C THR A 64 -2.24 -0.18 -13.57
N ARG A 65 -1.42 -1.06 -14.17
CA ARG A 65 -0.40 -0.65 -15.14
C ARG A 65 -1.05 -0.06 -16.39
N THR A 66 -2.09 -0.71 -16.91
CA THR A 66 -2.76 -0.36 -18.16
C THR A 66 -4.28 -0.23 -17.98
N ALA A 67 -4.93 0.58 -18.84
CA ALA A 67 -6.37 0.83 -18.78
C ALA A 67 -7.26 -0.41 -19.03
N GLY A 68 -6.76 -1.43 -19.71
CA GLY A 68 -7.57 -2.56 -20.18
C GLY A 68 -8.24 -3.40 -19.09
N ARG A 69 -7.93 -3.19 -17.82
CA ARG A 69 -8.47 -3.97 -16.71
C ARG A 69 -9.13 -3.15 -15.60
N GLN A 70 -8.98 -1.83 -15.63
CA GLN A 70 -9.51 -0.96 -14.57
C GLN A 70 -11.04 -1.07 -14.43
N ASN A 71 -11.78 -1.22 -15.54
CA ASN A 71 -13.25 -1.23 -15.57
C ASN A 71 -13.90 -2.46 -14.90
N ALA A 72 -13.10 -3.42 -14.44
CA ALA A 72 -13.60 -4.56 -13.68
C ALA A 72 -13.70 -4.27 -12.17
N PHE A 73 -13.13 -3.14 -11.72
CA PHE A 73 -12.96 -2.81 -10.31
C PHE A 73 -13.46 -1.40 -9.99
N SER A 74 -13.96 -1.19 -8.77
CA SER A 74 -14.12 0.13 -8.18
C SER A 74 -12.75 0.74 -7.87
N LYS A 75 -12.70 2.01 -7.49
CA LYS A 75 -11.46 2.75 -7.15
C LYS A 75 -10.54 1.96 -6.20
N ASP A 76 -11.07 1.22 -5.23
CA ASP A 76 -10.30 0.45 -4.24
C ASP A 76 -10.22 -1.05 -4.59
N PHE A 77 -10.28 -1.39 -5.87
CA PHE A 77 -10.16 -2.75 -6.38
C PHE A 77 -11.29 -3.71 -6.02
N LEU A 78 -12.42 -3.28 -5.45
CA LEU A 78 -13.56 -4.17 -5.25
C LEU A 78 -14.25 -4.49 -6.59
N PRO A 79 -14.80 -5.72 -6.77
CA PRO A 79 -15.31 -6.17 -8.06
C PRO A 79 -16.64 -5.50 -8.42
N ILE A 80 -16.79 -5.00 -9.67
CA ILE A 80 -18.04 -4.37 -10.13
C ILE A 80 -18.78 -5.16 -11.20
N LEU A 81 -18.13 -6.15 -11.83
CA LEU A 81 -18.75 -6.92 -12.91
C LEU A 81 -19.91 -7.82 -12.42
N PRO A 82 -20.84 -8.20 -13.31
CA PRO A 82 -21.99 -9.04 -12.95
C PRO A 82 -21.58 -10.40 -12.37
N GLU A 83 -22.43 -10.95 -11.50
CA GLU A 83 -22.22 -12.21 -10.78
C GLU A 83 -22.14 -13.45 -11.70
N ASN A 84 -22.78 -13.41 -12.85
CA ASN A 84 -22.75 -14.48 -13.85
C ASN A 84 -21.56 -14.37 -14.83
N SER A 85 -20.68 -13.39 -14.66
CA SER A 85 -19.53 -13.17 -15.52
C SER A 85 -18.42 -14.21 -15.31
N GLU A 86 -17.58 -14.41 -16.33
CA GLU A 86 -16.34 -15.19 -16.20
C GLU A 86 -15.40 -14.58 -15.13
N PHE A 87 -15.41 -13.26 -15.03
CA PHE A 87 -14.66 -12.54 -14.00
C PHE A 87 -15.08 -12.97 -12.59
N ALA A 88 -16.40 -13.00 -12.31
CA ALA A 88 -16.94 -13.40 -11.02
C ALA A 88 -16.54 -14.84 -10.66
N ARG A 89 -16.65 -15.77 -11.60
CA ARG A 89 -16.22 -17.17 -11.38
C ARG A 89 -14.74 -17.26 -11.01
N LYS A 90 -13.87 -16.52 -11.71
CA LYS A 90 -12.42 -16.50 -11.41
C LYS A 90 -12.11 -15.80 -10.08
N TRP A 91 -12.87 -14.78 -9.72
CA TRP A 91 -12.72 -14.09 -8.43
C TRP A 91 -13.14 -15.01 -7.27
N ILE A 92 -14.26 -15.70 -7.40
CA ILE A 92 -14.76 -16.66 -6.40
C ILE A 92 -13.76 -17.81 -6.20
N ALA A 93 -13.21 -18.36 -7.29
CA ALA A 93 -12.21 -19.43 -7.20
C ALA A 93 -10.92 -18.96 -6.47
N LEU A 94 -10.51 -17.70 -6.68
CA LEU A 94 -9.38 -17.12 -5.95
C LEU A 94 -9.72 -16.87 -4.48
N TYR A 95 -10.94 -16.44 -4.17
CA TYR A 95 -11.39 -16.28 -2.79
C TYR A 95 -11.40 -17.63 -2.05
N GLU A 96 -11.97 -18.68 -2.68
CA GLU A 96 -11.96 -20.06 -2.18
C GLU A 96 -10.53 -20.54 -1.90
N ALA A 97 -9.62 -20.42 -2.88
CA ALA A 97 -8.22 -20.79 -2.72
C ALA A 97 -7.51 -20.00 -1.58
N GLN A 98 -7.84 -18.71 -1.43
CA GLN A 98 -7.30 -17.91 -0.34
C GLN A 98 -7.78 -18.40 1.03
N MET A 99 -9.04 -18.78 1.14
CA MET A 99 -9.62 -19.26 2.42
C MET A 99 -9.14 -20.67 2.79
N GLU A 100 -8.90 -21.53 1.81
CA GLU A 100 -8.52 -22.93 2.04
C GLU A 100 -7.00 -23.11 2.21
N GLU A 101 -6.19 -22.48 1.36
CA GLU A 101 -4.75 -22.76 1.27
C GLU A 101 -3.88 -21.51 1.46
N GLY A 102 -4.45 -20.32 1.28
CA GLY A 102 -3.72 -19.07 1.18
C GLY A 102 -3.03 -18.91 -0.19
N ILE A 103 -3.22 -17.76 -0.83
CA ILE A 103 -2.58 -17.44 -2.11
C ILE A 103 -1.18 -16.91 -1.85
N ARG A 104 -0.16 -17.67 -2.26
CA ARG A 104 1.26 -17.31 -2.10
C ARG A 104 1.92 -16.81 -3.37
N ASP A 105 1.32 -17.03 -4.54
CA ASP A 105 1.88 -16.60 -5.81
C ASP A 105 2.02 -15.07 -5.84
N PRO A 106 3.23 -14.53 -6.08
CA PRO A 106 3.42 -13.09 -6.11
C PRO A 106 2.65 -12.45 -7.28
N ILE A 107 2.07 -11.28 -7.04
CA ILE A 107 1.59 -10.41 -8.10
C ILE A 107 2.76 -9.69 -8.77
N LEU A 108 2.57 -9.16 -9.99
CA LEU A 108 3.56 -8.30 -10.63
C LEU A 108 3.09 -6.85 -10.57
N VAL A 109 3.91 -5.98 -10.00
CA VAL A 109 3.60 -4.56 -9.85
C VAL A 109 4.75 -3.66 -10.31
N TYR A 110 4.37 -2.46 -10.76
CA TYR A 110 5.29 -1.34 -10.91
C TYR A 110 5.16 -0.41 -9.69
N GLU A 111 6.28 -0.04 -9.08
CA GLU A 111 6.33 0.99 -8.06
C GLU A 111 6.70 2.31 -8.71
N PHE A 112 5.90 3.35 -8.49
CA PHE A 112 6.15 4.71 -8.95
C PHE A 112 5.68 5.71 -7.92
N MET A 113 6.57 6.60 -7.51
CA MET A 113 6.28 7.67 -6.53
C MET A 113 5.65 7.13 -5.24
N HIS A 114 6.21 6.02 -4.71
CA HIS A 114 5.78 5.36 -3.48
C HIS A 114 4.35 4.75 -3.56
N GLN A 115 3.88 4.45 -4.76
CA GLN A 115 2.60 3.79 -5.04
C GLN A 115 2.82 2.57 -5.91
N PHE A 116 1.98 1.55 -5.77
CA PHE A 116 2.06 0.33 -6.58
C PHE A 116 0.92 0.25 -7.59
N TYR A 117 1.27 -0.11 -8.81
CA TYR A 117 0.37 -0.28 -9.96
C TYR A 117 0.46 -1.71 -10.48
N VAL A 118 -0.66 -2.40 -10.46
CA VAL A 118 -0.71 -3.84 -10.75
C VAL A 118 -0.63 -4.10 -12.26
N GLN A 119 0.41 -4.85 -12.67
CA GLN A 119 0.53 -5.40 -14.03
C GLN A 119 -0.23 -6.72 -14.12
N GLU A 120 0.04 -7.64 -13.17
CA GLU A 120 -0.62 -8.95 -13.10
C GLU A 120 -1.09 -9.24 -11.67
N GLY A 121 -2.26 -9.89 -11.55
CA GLY A 121 -2.82 -10.27 -10.26
C GLY A 121 -3.91 -9.32 -9.74
N ASN A 122 -4.51 -8.45 -10.58
CA ASN A 122 -5.57 -7.53 -10.16
C ASN A 122 -6.71 -8.20 -9.38
N LYS A 123 -7.12 -9.44 -9.74
CA LYS A 123 -8.14 -10.18 -8.99
C LYS A 123 -7.65 -10.64 -7.61
N ARG A 124 -6.35 -11.01 -7.50
CA ARG A 124 -5.73 -11.35 -6.19
C ARG A 124 -5.74 -10.13 -5.28
N VAL A 125 -5.33 -8.97 -5.80
CA VAL A 125 -5.44 -7.69 -5.06
C VAL A 125 -6.87 -7.43 -4.63
N SER A 126 -7.85 -7.65 -5.51
CA SER A 126 -9.28 -7.48 -5.20
C SER A 126 -9.75 -8.37 -4.06
N VAL A 127 -9.38 -9.65 -4.07
CA VAL A 127 -9.71 -10.61 -3.01
C VAL A 127 -9.04 -10.20 -1.70
N MET A 128 -7.74 -9.89 -1.72
CA MET A 128 -7.00 -9.54 -0.52
C MET A 128 -7.49 -8.22 0.11
N LYS A 129 -7.83 -7.22 -0.70
CA LYS A 129 -8.46 -5.98 -0.21
C LYS A 129 -9.86 -6.20 0.35
N TYR A 130 -10.66 -7.09 -0.24
CA TYR A 130 -11.96 -7.47 0.30
C TYR A 130 -11.86 -8.16 1.66
N LEU A 131 -10.80 -8.95 1.87
CA LEU A 131 -10.48 -9.62 3.14
C LEU A 131 -9.79 -8.71 4.16
N ASP A 132 -9.61 -7.43 3.83
CA ASP A 132 -8.88 -6.45 4.67
C ASP A 132 -7.47 -6.90 5.06
N ALA A 133 -6.80 -7.62 4.14
CA ALA A 133 -5.42 -8.01 4.35
C ALA A 133 -4.49 -6.79 4.30
N SER A 134 -3.48 -6.78 5.16
CA SER A 134 -2.52 -5.67 5.24
C SER A 134 -1.50 -5.68 4.11
N HIS A 135 -1.03 -6.86 3.71
CA HIS A 135 0.08 -7.04 2.75
C HIS A 135 -0.23 -8.11 1.71
N ILE A 136 0.53 -8.10 0.61
CA ILE A 136 0.49 -9.11 -0.44
C ILE A 136 1.90 -9.33 -1.01
N MET A 137 2.23 -10.59 -1.36
CA MET A 137 3.48 -10.91 -2.06
C MET A 137 3.49 -10.35 -3.47
N ALA A 138 4.58 -9.68 -3.85
CA ALA A 138 4.73 -9.03 -5.14
C ALA A 138 6.15 -9.15 -5.70
N LYS A 139 6.24 -9.27 -7.02
CA LYS A 139 7.45 -8.94 -7.80
C LYS A 139 7.38 -7.47 -8.14
N VAL A 140 8.37 -6.70 -7.70
CA VAL A 140 8.34 -5.24 -7.80
C VAL A 140 9.38 -4.75 -8.79
N ILE A 141 8.93 -3.92 -9.74
CA ILE A 141 9.78 -3.14 -10.64
C ILE A 141 9.54 -1.67 -10.29
N ARG A 142 10.59 -0.96 -9.89
CA ARG A 142 10.54 0.47 -9.58
C ARG A 142 10.82 1.30 -10.82
N ILE A 143 9.97 2.28 -11.10
CA ILE A 143 10.22 3.30 -12.11
C ILE A 143 10.81 4.53 -11.41
N LEU A 144 11.98 4.95 -11.86
CA LEU A 144 12.68 6.12 -11.31
C LEU A 144 12.32 7.36 -12.16
N PRO A 145 11.72 8.41 -11.60
CA PRO A 145 11.58 9.69 -12.29
C PRO A 145 12.96 10.35 -12.46
N GLU A 146 13.13 11.21 -13.48
CA GLU A 146 14.30 12.09 -13.51
C GLU A 146 14.34 12.97 -12.25
N LYS A 147 15.55 13.17 -11.71
CA LYS A 147 15.74 14.05 -10.54
C LYS A 147 15.45 15.48 -10.93
N THR A 148 14.53 16.12 -10.22
CA THR A 148 14.16 17.53 -10.38
C THR A 148 14.09 18.22 -9.03
N ASP A 149 13.88 19.53 -9.04
CA ASP A 149 13.68 20.33 -7.83
C ASP A 149 12.24 20.26 -7.28
N GLU A 150 11.35 19.56 -7.97
CA GLU A 150 9.98 19.36 -7.52
C GLU A 150 9.93 18.67 -6.15
N PRO A 151 9.19 19.21 -5.17
CA PRO A 151 9.14 18.66 -3.81
C PRO A 151 8.72 17.19 -3.76
N SER A 152 7.82 16.76 -4.63
CA SER A 152 7.36 15.39 -4.74
C SER A 152 8.46 14.43 -5.18
N VAL A 153 9.30 14.85 -6.13
CA VAL A 153 10.45 14.07 -6.61
C VAL A 153 11.56 14.01 -5.55
N LYS A 154 11.85 15.14 -4.88
CA LYS A 154 12.80 15.18 -3.75
C LYS A 154 12.36 14.23 -2.63
N LEU A 155 11.11 14.31 -2.22
CA LEU A 155 10.54 13.43 -1.18
C LEU A 155 10.63 11.97 -1.58
N TYR A 156 10.34 11.63 -2.85
CA TYR A 156 10.44 10.27 -3.34
C TYR A 156 11.87 9.73 -3.30
N TYR A 157 12.86 10.53 -3.67
CA TYR A 157 14.27 10.12 -3.56
C TYR A 157 14.74 9.98 -2.11
N GLU A 158 14.25 10.80 -1.19
CA GLU A 158 14.48 10.58 0.26
C GLU A 158 13.84 9.27 0.73
N PHE A 159 12.62 8.95 0.26
CA PHE A 159 12.01 7.65 0.53
C PHE A 159 12.86 6.49 0.00
N ILE A 160 13.40 6.59 -1.23
CA ILE A 160 14.27 5.54 -1.78
C ILE A 160 15.50 5.30 -0.89
N GLU A 161 16.13 6.36 -0.39
CA GLU A 161 17.25 6.25 0.55
C GLU A 161 16.83 5.61 1.88
N PHE A 162 15.70 6.03 2.43
CA PHE A 162 15.10 5.42 3.62
C PHE A 162 14.80 3.94 3.39
N TYR A 163 14.16 3.60 2.27
CA TYR A 163 13.89 2.21 1.90
C TYR A 163 15.17 1.37 1.74
N ARG A 164 16.21 1.91 1.16
CA ARG A 164 17.52 1.20 1.04
C ARG A 164 18.09 0.84 2.39
N SER A 165 17.95 1.72 3.37
CA SER A 165 18.39 1.48 4.75
C SER A 165 17.47 0.53 5.52
N THR A 166 16.15 0.71 5.42
CA THR A 166 15.17 0.04 6.30
C THR A 166 14.41 -1.12 5.65
N LYS A 167 14.30 -1.15 4.32
CA LYS A 167 13.43 -2.06 3.55
C LYS A 167 11.93 -1.93 3.89
N LEU A 168 11.50 -0.81 4.49
CA LEU A 168 10.11 -0.58 4.89
C LEU A 168 9.39 0.34 3.91
N TYR A 169 8.19 -0.06 3.49
CA TYR A 169 7.26 0.72 2.68
C TYR A 169 6.15 1.38 3.50
N ASP A 170 5.84 0.84 4.68
CA ASP A 170 4.68 1.23 5.48
C ASP A 170 4.76 2.67 6.02
N ILE A 171 5.98 3.19 6.22
CA ILE A 171 6.20 4.52 6.79
C ILE A 171 6.14 5.55 5.67
N VAL A 172 5.01 6.26 5.56
CA VAL A 172 4.77 7.26 4.53
C VAL A 172 4.84 8.66 5.11
N CYS A 173 5.88 9.42 4.74
CA CYS A 173 6.01 10.84 5.03
C CYS A 173 5.59 11.67 3.81
N LYS A 174 5.05 12.88 4.04
CA LYS A 174 4.71 13.85 2.98
C LYS A 174 5.55 15.13 3.02
N GLN A 175 6.40 15.28 4.03
CA GLN A 175 7.29 16.44 4.14
C GLN A 175 8.73 16.06 3.81
N VAL A 176 9.36 16.84 2.92
CA VAL A 176 10.79 16.72 2.57
C VAL A 176 11.64 16.87 3.83
N GLY A 177 12.64 16.02 3.99
CA GLY A 177 13.53 15.98 5.16
C GLY A 177 13.07 15.04 6.27
N ASN A 178 11.82 14.55 6.28
CA ASN A 178 11.32 13.75 7.38
C ASN A 178 11.87 12.31 7.36
N TYR A 179 12.11 11.72 6.21
CA TYR A 179 12.78 10.41 6.13
C TYR A 179 14.22 10.47 6.65
N ALA A 180 14.97 11.54 6.33
CA ALA A 180 16.31 11.74 6.85
C ALA A 180 16.31 11.92 8.37
N LYS A 181 15.33 12.66 8.94
CA LYS A 181 15.18 12.81 10.39
C LYS A 181 14.85 11.48 11.07
N LEU A 182 14.00 10.63 10.47
CA LEU A 182 13.71 9.29 11.01
C LEU A 182 14.99 8.44 11.09
N LEU A 183 15.80 8.37 10.04
CA LEU A 183 17.09 7.67 10.07
C LEU A 183 17.99 8.20 11.17
N LYS A 184 18.10 9.53 11.29
CA LYS A 184 18.92 10.16 12.31
C LYS A 184 18.48 9.82 13.75
N LEU A 185 17.15 9.77 14.00
CA LEU A 185 16.60 9.37 15.31
C LEU A 185 16.92 7.90 15.65
N MET A 186 17.09 7.06 14.64
CA MET A 186 17.55 5.68 14.79
C MET A 186 19.07 5.56 14.95
N GLY A 187 19.80 6.66 14.95
CA GLY A 187 21.27 6.65 14.96
C GLY A 187 21.91 6.18 13.66
N LYS A 188 21.18 6.28 12.53
CA LYS A 188 21.66 5.84 11.22
C LYS A 188 22.12 7.00 10.36
N GLU A 189 23.27 6.80 9.72
CA GLU A 189 23.75 7.69 8.68
C GLU A 189 23.07 7.36 7.32
N ARG A 190 23.23 8.28 6.38
CA ARG A 190 22.66 8.12 5.03
C ARG A 190 23.24 6.88 4.35
N ASN A 191 22.38 6.02 3.81
CA ASN A 191 22.69 4.73 3.17
C ASN A 191 23.27 3.65 4.11
N GLU A 192 23.25 3.86 5.41
CA GLU A 192 23.59 2.81 6.37
C GLU A 192 22.41 1.83 6.48
N ALA A 193 22.68 0.54 6.23
CA ALA A 193 21.65 -0.48 6.29
C ALA A 193 21.29 -0.82 7.76
N CYS A 194 20.00 -0.95 8.03
CA CYS A 194 19.51 -1.49 9.29
C CYS A 194 19.71 -3.01 9.34
N SER A 195 20.07 -3.53 10.50
CA SER A 195 19.99 -4.96 10.78
C SER A 195 18.52 -5.43 10.74
N ASP A 196 18.31 -6.74 10.65
CA ASP A 196 16.97 -7.33 10.68
C ASP A 196 16.24 -7.03 12.01
N GLU A 197 16.99 -6.95 13.11
CA GLU A 197 16.45 -6.62 14.43
C GLU A 197 16.00 -5.16 14.50
N GLU A 198 16.84 -4.23 14.05
CA GLU A 198 16.51 -2.79 13.99
C GLU A 198 15.31 -2.53 13.09
N ARG A 199 15.26 -3.19 11.93
CA ARG A 199 14.12 -3.10 11.01
C ARG A 199 12.83 -3.58 11.66
N LYS A 200 12.83 -4.77 12.27
CA LYS A 200 11.66 -5.33 12.95
C LYS A 200 11.21 -4.44 14.11
N LYS A 201 12.16 -3.88 14.86
CA LYS A 201 11.89 -2.96 15.95
C LYS A 201 11.21 -1.69 15.47
N LEU A 202 11.72 -1.06 14.41
CA LEU A 202 11.11 0.12 13.81
C LEU A 202 9.71 -0.19 13.26
N GLN A 203 9.55 -1.28 12.54
CA GLN A 203 8.28 -1.70 11.95
C GLN A 203 7.22 -1.96 13.04
N SER A 204 7.58 -2.71 14.08
CA SER A 204 6.69 -2.98 15.21
C SER A 204 6.26 -1.70 15.94
N LEU A 205 7.22 -0.80 16.18
CA LEU A 205 6.95 0.48 16.83
C LEU A 205 6.02 1.35 15.98
N PHE A 206 6.28 1.45 14.68
CA PHE A 206 5.44 2.20 13.76
C PHE A 206 4.03 1.59 13.67
N TYR A 207 3.93 0.26 13.57
CA TYR A 207 2.65 -0.44 13.52
C TYR A 207 1.79 -0.16 14.77
N HIS A 208 2.40 -0.26 15.95
CA HIS A 208 1.71 0.05 17.21
C HIS A 208 1.26 1.51 17.26
N PHE A 209 2.15 2.45 16.92
CA PHE A 209 1.83 3.86 16.85
C PHE A 209 0.70 4.14 15.86
N SER A 210 0.81 3.66 14.62
CA SER A 210 -0.15 3.95 13.55
C SER A 210 -1.53 3.36 13.84
N SER A 211 -1.60 2.20 14.49
CA SER A 211 -2.87 1.60 14.93
C SER A 211 -3.63 2.53 15.88
N ILE A 212 -2.95 3.05 16.91
CA ILE A 212 -3.54 3.99 17.88
C ILE A 212 -3.87 5.32 17.20
N TYR A 213 -2.92 5.85 16.42
CA TYR A 213 -3.06 7.13 15.74
C TYR A 213 -4.28 7.15 14.82
N ASN A 214 -4.43 6.12 13.96
CA ASN A 214 -5.56 6.02 13.03
C ASN A 214 -6.90 5.84 13.75
N ALA A 215 -6.92 5.15 14.89
CA ALA A 215 -8.14 4.99 15.69
C ALA A 215 -8.60 6.33 16.32
N VAL A 216 -7.65 7.18 16.71
CA VAL A 216 -7.94 8.50 17.33
C VAL A 216 -8.20 9.58 16.27
N ALA A 217 -7.40 9.59 15.20
CA ALA A 217 -7.48 10.59 14.14
C ALA A 217 -8.75 10.49 13.28
N GLY A 218 -9.34 9.30 13.20
CA GLY A 218 -10.53 9.06 12.37
C GLY A 218 -10.26 9.24 10.88
N ASN A 219 -11.34 9.53 10.12
CA ASN A 219 -11.27 9.74 8.67
C ASN A 219 -11.21 11.24 8.29
N GLU A 220 -10.67 12.10 9.15
CA GLU A 220 -10.60 13.53 8.87
C GLU A 220 -9.48 13.85 7.87
N GLU A 221 -9.81 14.57 6.79
CA GLU A 221 -8.86 14.97 5.72
C GLU A 221 -7.73 15.90 6.20
N ALA A 222 -7.85 16.48 7.39
CA ALA A 222 -6.90 17.44 7.96
C ALA A 222 -5.79 16.82 8.81
N VAL A 223 -5.73 15.48 8.91
CA VAL A 223 -4.78 14.81 9.80
C VAL A 223 -3.44 14.62 9.13
N LEU A 224 -2.35 14.76 9.89
CA LEU A 224 -1.00 14.48 9.41
C LEU A 224 -0.88 13.03 8.96
N PRO A 225 -0.11 12.73 7.89
CA PRO A 225 0.22 11.35 7.56
C PRO A 225 0.87 10.63 8.73
N ALA A 226 0.58 9.34 8.89
CA ALA A 226 1.08 8.56 10.04
C ALA A 226 2.61 8.61 10.17
N GLY A 227 3.36 8.65 9.06
CA GLY A 227 4.83 8.77 9.09
C GLY A 227 5.31 10.12 9.64
N ASP A 228 4.65 11.22 9.26
CA ASP A 228 5.00 12.56 9.78
C ASP A 228 4.59 12.69 11.26
N ALA A 229 3.44 12.16 11.64
CA ALA A 229 2.98 12.11 13.04
C ALA A 229 3.90 11.21 13.90
N PHE A 230 4.37 10.11 13.36
CA PHE A 230 5.31 9.21 14.02
C PHE A 230 6.66 9.89 14.30
N LEU A 231 7.16 10.71 13.38
CA LEU A 231 8.36 11.51 13.62
C LEU A 231 8.18 12.46 14.80
N ILE A 232 7.02 13.13 14.92
CA ILE A 232 6.72 14.00 16.06
C ILE A 232 6.69 13.19 17.37
N TYR A 233 6.05 12.02 17.36
CA TYR A 233 6.00 11.12 18.49
C TYR A 233 7.42 10.72 18.97
N LEU A 234 8.31 10.33 18.04
CA LEU A 234 9.69 9.96 18.37
C LEU A 234 10.54 11.13 18.87
N ASN A 235 10.24 12.37 18.48
CA ASN A 235 10.91 13.56 19.02
C ASN A 235 10.49 13.86 20.46
N ILE A 236 9.26 13.48 20.86
CA ILE A 236 8.77 13.71 22.23
C ILE A 236 9.25 12.61 23.19
N PHE A 237 9.20 11.36 22.77
CA PHE A 237 9.43 10.19 23.66
C PHE A 237 10.78 9.51 23.48
N SER A 238 11.65 10.01 22.63
CA SER A 238 12.86 9.39 22.09
C SER A 238 12.65 8.00 21.45
N TYR A 239 13.49 7.65 20.48
CA TYR A 239 13.40 6.33 19.84
C TYR A 239 13.68 5.18 20.81
N GLU A 240 14.63 5.37 21.73
CA GLU A 240 15.03 4.34 22.72
C GLU A 240 13.94 4.10 23.76
N GLU A 241 13.32 5.15 24.31
CA GLU A 241 12.22 5.04 25.25
C GLU A 241 10.97 4.43 24.63
N ALA A 242 10.60 4.88 23.42
CA ALA A 242 9.47 4.34 22.69
C ALA A 242 9.66 2.85 22.37
N ALA A 243 10.89 2.46 22.02
CA ALA A 243 11.23 1.10 21.63
C ALA A 243 11.45 0.14 22.83
N SER A 244 11.64 0.67 24.05
CA SER A 244 11.81 -0.13 25.28
C SER A 244 10.50 -0.47 25.96
N LYS A 245 9.40 0.21 25.64
CA LYS A 245 8.07 -0.09 26.23
C LYS A 245 7.51 -1.35 25.59
N PRO A 246 7.26 -2.44 26.37
CA PRO A 246 6.58 -3.60 25.83
C PRO A 246 5.18 -3.19 25.35
N ALA A 247 4.77 -3.69 24.18
CA ALA A 247 3.39 -3.58 23.75
C ALA A 247 2.49 -4.12 24.88
N SER A 248 1.76 -3.25 25.55
CA SER A 248 0.81 -3.68 26.57
C SER A 248 -0.20 -4.58 25.86
N ARG A 249 -0.14 -5.89 26.17
CA ARG A 249 -1.20 -6.82 25.79
C ARG A 249 -2.46 -6.34 26.51
N ASN A 250 -3.35 -5.71 25.78
CA ASN A 250 -4.71 -5.55 26.26
C ASN A 250 -5.32 -6.95 26.32
N SER A 251 -5.47 -7.42 27.56
CA SER A 251 -6.28 -8.56 27.95
C SER A 251 -7.76 -8.25 27.72
#